data_0ef0e7a5c714677908c15df3273b7555
#
_entry.id   0ef0e7a5c714677908c15df3273b7555
#
_cell.length_a   1.000
_cell.length_b   1.000
_cell.length_c   1.000
_cell.angle_alpha   90.00
_cell.angle_beta   90.00
_cell.angle_gamma   90.00
#
_symmetry.space_group_name_H-M   'P 1'
#
loop_
_entity.id
_entity.type
_entity.pdbx_description
1 polymer ?
#
loop_
_entity_poly.entity_id
_entity_poly.type
_entity_poly.pdbx_seq_one_letter_code
_entity_poly.pdbx_strand_id
1 'polypeptide(L)'
;EKIFNNILKKVVRKKVNKRFGGSLRALISGGAALNFEVGLYLTALGLPLLQGYGQTETAPVVSANPPEKIKLDTVGTIFKGTRVKIAKDGEILVSGENIMNGYWNDPEATASTIIDGWVHTGDIGEFDDDQYLKITDRKKDIIVNAGGDNISPSRVEEKLNIEPEIAQSMMYGDFKNYLVAIIVPDKDLALQWANDHGKKPDLASLIKDGDFIKMIKDVTVKVNNNLSSIEQVRKFLLVEEEFTIENDMMTPTMKVKRFKVKKKYIDQLENLY
;
A
#
# COMPACT_ATOMS: atom_id res chain seq x y z
N GLU A 1 17.88 25.68 -22.68
CA GLU A 1 17.48 24.40 -21.99
C GLU A 1 16.18 24.55 -21.20
N LYS A 2 16.05 25.50 -20.26
CA LYS A 2 14.81 25.73 -19.46
C LYS A 2 13.57 26.01 -20.33
N ILE A 3 13.71 26.80 -21.40
CA ILE A 3 12.60 27.15 -22.32
C ILE A 3 12.16 25.89 -23.10
N PHE A 4 13.12 25.11 -23.62
CA PHE A 4 12.85 23.89 -24.36
C PHE A 4 12.15 22.85 -23.47
N ASN A 5 12.64 22.66 -22.25
CA ASN A 5 12.00 21.78 -21.26
C ASN A 5 10.57 22.20 -20.91
N ASN A 6 10.29 23.49 -20.82
CA ASN A 6 8.94 23.99 -20.55
C ASN A 6 7.98 23.78 -21.73
N ILE A 7 8.46 23.92 -22.99
CA ILE A 7 7.68 23.64 -24.18
C ILE A 7 7.38 22.14 -24.28
N LEU A 8 8.40 21.30 -24.06
CA LEU A 8 8.26 19.83 -24.09
C LEU A 8 7.25 19.35 -23.03
N LYS A 9 7.35 19.86 -21.80
CA LYS A 9 6.38 19.58 -20.73
C LYS A 9 4.96 19.98 -21.13
N LYS A 10 4.75 21.14 -21.74
CA LYS A 10 3.41 21.57 -22.22
C LYS A 10 2.87 20.65 -23.29
N VAL A 11 3.69 20.24 -24.27
CA VAL A 11 3.29 19.36 -25.36
C VAL A 11 2.94 17.97 -24.82
N VAL A 12 3.78 17.40 -23.97
CA VAL A 12 3.52 16.09 -23.34
C VAL A 12 2.23 16.11 -22.53
N ARG A 13 2.09 17.10 -21.62
CA ARG A 13 0.88 17.24 -20.78
C ARG A 13 -0.39 17.40 -21.60
N LYS A 14 -0.36 18.20 -22.68
CA LYS A 14 -1.51 18.35 -23.59
C LYS A 14 -1.86 17.04 -24.29
N LYS A 15 -0.84 16.27 -24.71
CA LYS A 15 -1.02 14.97 -25.39
C LYS A 15 -1.60 13.92 -24.42
N VAL A 16 -1.09 13.89 -23.19
CA VAL A 16 -1.60 13.01 -22.13
C VAL A 16 -3.03 13.38 -21.78
N ASN A 17 -3.31 14.65 -21.47
CA ASN A 17 -4.65 15.12 -21.12
C ASN A 17 -5.68 14.81 -22.22
N LYS A 18 -5.29 14.93 -23.52
CA LYS A 18 -6.15 14.56 -24.65
C LYS A 18 -6.55 13.07 -24.63
N ARG A 19 -5.68 12.18 -24.17
CA ARG A 19 -6.02 10.74 -24.00
C ARG A 19 -7.10 10.50 -22.94
N PHE A 20 -7.23 11.41 -21.98
CA PHE A 20 -8.29 11.43 -20.96
C PHE A 20 -9.47 12.34 -21.35
N GLY A 21 -9.68 12.57 -22.66
CA GLY A 21 -10.81 13.37 -23.18
C GLY A 21 -10.57 14.89 -23.18
N GLY A 22 -9.40 15.38 -22.72
CA GLY A 22 -9.01 16.80 -22.78
C GLY A 22 -9.62 17.71 -21.71
N SER A 23 -10.59 17.20 -20.91
CA SER A 23 -11.33 17.96 -19.89
C SER A 23 -11.07 17.47 -18.48
N LEU A 24 -10.13 16.52 -18.30
CA LEU A 24 -9.79 15.99 -16.98
C LEU A 24 -9.24 17.10 -16.08
N ARG A 25 -9.88 17.32 -14.93
CA ARG A 25 -9.49 18.31 -13.93
C ARG A 25 -8.59 17.72 -12.84
N ALA A 26 -8.91 16.51 -12.39
CA ALA A 26 -8.13 15.75 -11.43
C ALA A 26 -8.49 14.26 -11.48
N LEU A 27 -7.59 13.41 -11.02
CA LEU A 27 -7.84 12.03 -10.64
C LEU A 27 -8.05 11.98 -9.13
N ILE A 28 -8.99 11.16 -8.67
CA ILE A 28 -9.23 10.94 -7.24
C ILE A 28 -8.75 9.53 -6.90
N SER A 29 -7.89 9.43 -5.91
CA SER A 29 -7.44 8.15 -5.34
C SER A 29 -7.89 8.03 -3.89
N GLY A 30 -8.52 6.91 -3.57
CA GLY A 30 -9.00 6.62 -2.21
C GLY A 30 -9.20 5.12 -2.00
N GLY A 31 -9.44 4.73 -0.74
CA GLY A 31 -9.68 3.34 -0.37
C GLY A 31 -8.44 2.45 -0.24
N ALA A 32 -7.28 2.86 -0.72
CA ALA A 32 -5.99 2.21 -0.52
C ALA A 32 -4.86 3.26 -0.51
N ALA A 33 -3.71 2.91 0.04
CA ALA A 33 -2.52 3.74 -0.06
C ALA A 33 -2.12 3.93 -1.53
N LEU A 34 -1.78 5.17 -1.89
CA LEU A 34 -1.21 5.47 -3.20
C LEU A 34 0.31 5.47 -3.09
N ASN A 35 0.95 4.75 -3.97
CA ASN A 35 2.40 4.83 -4.08
C ASN A 35 2.84 6.25 -4.45
N PHE A 36 3.76 6.81 -3.66
CA PHE A 36 4.25 8.18 -3.82
C PHE A 36 4.89 8.44 -5.19
N GLU A 37 5.73 7.51 -5.68
CA GLU A 37 6.41 7.63 -6.98
C GLU A 37 5.41 7.64 -8.15
N VAL A 38 4.38 6.79 -8.08
CA VAL A 38 3.28 6.77 -9.06
C VAL A 38 2.52 8.10 -9.04
N GLY A 39 2.21 8.63 -7.85
CA GLY A 39 1.56 9.93 -7.69
C GLY A 39 2.40 11.07 -8.26
N LEU A 40 3.71 11.06 -7.99
CA LEU A 40 4.66 12.04 -8.50
C LEU A 40 4.76 11.98 -10.04
N TYR A 41 4.83 10.77 -10.61
CA TYR A 41 4.90 10.56 -12.04
C TYR A 41 3.64 11.09 -12.75
N LEU A 42 2.44 10.73 -12.26
CA LEU A 42 1.18 11.22 -12.84
C LEU A 42 1.07 12.75 -12.75
N THR A 43 1.45 13.33 -11.63
CA THR A 43 1.48 14.79 -11.44
C THR A 43 2.47 15.46 -12.40
N ALA A 44 3.63 14.86 -12.61
CA ALA A 44 4.63 15.35 -13.58
C ALA A 44 4.08 15.33 -15.01
N LEU A 45 3.28 14.34 -15.38
CA LEU A 45 2.58 14.22 -16.65
C LEU A 45 1.41 15.24 -16.82
N GLY A 46 1.09 16.00 -15.77
CA GLY A 46 0.02 17.00 -15.78
C GLY A 46 -1.35 16.44 -15.46
N LEU A 47 -1.41 15.30 -14.78
CA LEU A 47 -2.61 14.69 -14.23
C LEU A 47 -2.61 14.91 -12.71
N PRO A 48 -3.26 15.97 -12.20
CA PRO A 48 -3.34 16.20 -10.76
C PRO A 48 -4.03 15.03 -10.07
N LEU A 49 -3.39 14.47 -9.05
CA LEU A 49 -3.92 13.36 -8.28
C LEU A 49 -4.25 13.81 -6.88
N LEU A 50 -5.53 13.72 -6.51
CA LEU A 50 -6.03 14.07 -5.19
C LEU A 50 -6.26 12.78 -4.40
N GLN A 51 -5.49 12.56 -3.36
CA GLN A 51 -5.78 11.48 -2.42
C GLN A 51 -6.86 11.91 -1.45
N GLY A 52 -7.77 10.97 -1.12
CA GLY A 52 -8.75 11.11 -0.08
C GLY A 52 -8.78 9.89 0.82
N TYR A 53 -9.28 10.08 2.04
CA TYR A 53 -9.42 9.05 3.04
C TYR A 53 -10.84 9.01 3.59
N GLY A 54 -11.25 7.81 3.89
CA GLY A 54 -12.47 7.51 4.62
C GLY A 54 -12.86 6.05 4.49
N GLN A 55 -13.94 5.70 5.15
CA GLN A 55 -14.47 4.34 5.26
C GLN A 55 -15.97 4.38 5.06
N THR A 56 -16.59 3.22 4.82
CA THR A 56 -18.04 3.11 4.76
C THR A 56 -18.69 3.65 6.04
N GLU A 57 -18.06 3.40 7.16
CA GLU A 57 -18.45 3.85 8.50
C GLU A 57 -18.39 5.38 8.67
N THR A 58 -17.80 6.10 7.71
CA THR A 58 -17.65 7.57 7.73
C THR A 58 -18.29 8.25 6.50
N ALA A 59 -19.18 7.60 5.78
CA ALA A 59 -20.09 8.02 4.71
C ALA A 59 -19.54 8.92 3.59
N PRO A 60 -18.63 8.50 2.76
CA PRO A 60 -17.45 7.64 2.93
C PRO A 60 -16.17 8.45 3.12
N VAL A 61 -16.21 9.82 3.14
CA VAL A 61 -15.02 10.67 3.05
C VAL A 61 -14.79 11.48 4.31
N VAL A 62 -13.60 11.37 4.88
CA VAL A 62 -13.12 12.12 6.05
C VAL A 62 -12.22 13.28 5.64
N SER A 63 -11.32 13.03 4.69
CA SER A 63 -10.36 14.03 4.21
C SER A 63 -10.06 13.86 2.73
N ALA A 64 -9.58 14.93 2.09
CA ALA A 64 -9.02 14.88 0.75
C ALA A 64 -8.00 16.00 0.54
N ASN A 65 -7.04 15.77 -0.37
CA ASN A 65 -6.12 16.80 -0.81
C ASN A 65 -6.88 17.92 -1.54
N PRO A 66 -6.73 19.19 -1.13
CA PRO A 66 -7.29 20.30 -1.86
C PRO A 66 -6.53 20.51 -3.18
N PRO A 67 -7.23 20.84 -4.29
CA PRO A 67 -6.59 21.02 -5.60
C PRO A 67 -5.52 22.12 -5.62
N GLU A 68 -5.64 23.10 -4.74
CA GLU A 68 -4.74 24.26 -4.65
C GLU A 68 -3.40 23.92 -3.99
N LYS A 69 -3.39 22.91 -3.11
CA LYS A 69 -2.18 22.51 -2.38
C LYS A 69 -2.18 20.99 -2.16
N ILE A 70 -1.72 20.23 -3.17
CA ILE A 70 -1.64 18.78 -3.13
C ILE A 70 -0.35 18.37 -2.42
N LYS A 71 -0.47 17.50 -1.41
CA LYS A 71 0.63 16.79 -0.75
C LYS A 71 0.47 15.29 -0.97
N LEU A 72 1.28 14.72 -1.85
CA LEU A 72 1.15 13.32 -2.31
C LEU A 72 1.40 12.26 -1.24
N ASP A 73 2.07 12.61 -0.15
CA ASP A 73 2.33 11.72 0.98
C ASP A 73 1.25 11.80 2.07
N THR A 74 0.16 12.51 1.81
CA THR A 74 -0.97 12.72 2.73
C THR A 74 -2.30 12.42 2.06
N VAL A 75 -3.33 12.23 2.87
CA VAL A 75 -4.72 12.11 2.43
C VAL A 75 -5.50 13.42 2.57
N GLY A 76 -4.77 14.53 2.72
CA GLY A 76 -5.31 15.88 2.67
C GLY A 76 -5.90 16.40 3.99
N THR A 77 -6.66 17.47 3.86
CA THR A 77 -7.28 18.17 4.99
C THR A 77 -8.66 17.62 5.30
N ILE A 78 -9.10 17.76 6.54
CA ILE A 78 -10.38 17.25 7.02
C ILE A 78 -11.54 18.05 6.41
N PHE A 79 -12.59 17.37 5.97
CA PHE A 79 -13.80 18.00 5.47
C PHE A 79 -14.56 18.76 6.56
N LYS A 80 -15.18 19.86 6.17
CA LYS A 80 -16.02 20.66 7.05
C LYS A 80 -17.18 19.80 7.62
N GLY A 81 -17.38 19.88 8.93
CA GLY A 81 -18.40 19.08 9.63
C GLY A 81 -17.88 17.75 10.19
N THR A 82 -16.69 17.31 9.76
CA THR A 82 -16.01 16.14 10.32
C THR A 82 -14.97 16.59 11.35
N ARG A 83 -14.85 15.83 12.42
CA ARG A 83 -13.82 16.01 13.45
C ARG A 83 -12.93 14.78 13.47
N VAL A 84 -11.63 15.00 13.55
CA VAL A 84 -10.62 13.94 13.64
C VAL A 84 -9.70 14.22 14.82
N LYS A 85 -9.36 13.19 15.56
CA LYS A 85 -8.31 13.21 16.57
C LYS A 85 -7.47 11.95 16.48
N ILE A 86 -6.22 12.05 16.88
CA ILE A 86 -5.30 10.91 17.00
C ILE A 86 -5.30 10.43 18.46
N ALA A 87 -5.60 9.17 18.69
CA ALA A 87 -5.56 8.55 20.01
C ALA A 87 -4.10 8.37 20.49
N LYS A 88 -3.91 8.00 21.75
CA LYS A 88 -2.56 7.80 22.32
C LYS A 88 -1.75 6.70 21.65
N ASP A 89 -2.42 5.71 21.08
CA ASP A 89 -1.84 4.61 20.31
C ASP A 89 -1.69 4.90 18.81
N GLY A 90 -1.97 6.15 18.40
CA GLY A 90 -1.87 6.59 17.01
C GLY A 90 -3.13 6.32 16.18
N GLU A 91 -4.18 5.70 16.75
CA GLU A 91 -5.41 5.42 16.01
C GLU A 91 -6.15 6.71 15.63
N ILE A 92 -6.58 6.78 14.37
CA ILE A 92 -7.43 7.85 13.84
C ILE A 92 -8.86 7.64 14.35
N LEU A 93 -9.38 8.62 15.08
CA LEU A 93 -10.76 8.63 15.55
C LEU A 93 -11.54 9.70 14.82
N VAL A 94 -12.74 9.35 14.32
CA VAL A 94 -13.58 10.23 13.50
C VAL A 94 -14.93 10.46 14.17
N SER A 95 -15.40 11.70 14.18
CA SER A 95 -16.72 12.09 14.67
C SER A 95 -17.32 13.18 13.79
N GLY A 96 -18.64 13.23 13.68
CA GLY A 96 -19.36 14.22 12.87
C GLY A 96 -20.69 13.67 12.38
N GLU A 97 -21.35 14.45 11.53
CA GLU A 97 -22.64 14.06 10.94
C GLU A 97 -22.48 12.92 9.90
N ASN A 98 -21.26 12.70 9.45
CA ASN A 98 -20.91 11.69 8.43
C ASN A 98 -20.57 10.31 9.01
N ILE A 99 -20.67 10.09 10.32
CA ILE A 99 -20.46 8.74 10.88
C ILE A 99 -21.72 7.89 10.74
N MET A 100 -21.55 6.59 10.57
CA MET A 100 -22.65 5.62 10.50
C MET A 100 -23.46 5.58 11.80
N ASN A 101 -24.72 5.14 11.72
CA ASN A 101 -25.53 4.86 12.91
C ASN A 101 -25.16 3.53 13.58
N GLY A 102 -24.52 2.62 12.85
CA GLY A 102 -24.10 1.31 13.32
C GLY A 102 -24.15 0.24 12.22
N TYR A 103 -23.71 -0.95 12.57
CA TYR A 103 -23.80 -2.12 11.69
C TYR A 103 -25.19 -2.77 11.76
N TRP A 104 -25.66 -3.26 10.63
CA TRP A 104 -26.98 -3.89 10.53
C TRP A 104 -27.04 -5.18 11.37
N ASN A 105 -27.98 -5.26 12.30
CA ASN A 105 -28.18 -6.40 13.21
C ASN A 105 -26.93 -6.85 13.99
N ASP A 106 -25.95 -5.94 14.19
CA ASP A 106 -24.74 -6.22 14.95
C ASP A 106 -24.44 -5.09 15.97
N PRO A 107 -25.17 -5.08 17.10
CA PRO A 107 -24.98 -4.07 18.13
C PRO A 107 -23.63 -4.20 18.84
N GLU A 108 -23.06 -5.41 18.91
CA GLU A 108 -21.76 -5.64 19.56
C GLU A 108 -20.64 -5.03 18.73
N ALA A 109 -20.56 -5.31 17.42
CA ALA A 109 -19.62 -4.66 16.53
C ALA A 109 -19.82 -3.14 16.49
N THR A 110 -21.09 -2.67 16.54
CA THR A 110 -21.39 -1.24 16.62
C THR A 110 -20.80 -0.59 17.87
N ALA A 111 -21.04 -1.18 19.04
CA ALA A 111 -20.55 -0.66 20.33
C ALA A 111 -19.01 -0.70 20.44
N SER A 112 -18.37 -1.66 19.81
CA SER A 112 -16.89 -1.73 19.75
C SER A 112 -16.27 -0.76 18.75
N THR A 113 -17.03 -0.32 17.73
CA THR A 113 -16.54 0.59 16.69
C THR A 113 -16.88 2.05 17.01
N ILE A 114 -18.05 2.33 17.62
CA ILE A 114 -18.47 3.69 17.98
C ILE A 114 -18.44 3.81 19.51
N ILE A 115 -17.42 4.52 20.02
CA ILE A 115 -17.25 4.74 21.46
C ILE A 115 -17.31 6.24 21.73
N ASP A 116 -18.22 6.67 22.61
CA ASP A 116 -18.44 8.07 22.98
C ASP A 116 -18.64 9.02 21.78
N GLY A 117 -19.32 8.53 20.73
CA GLY A 117 -19.59 9.29 19.51
C GLY A 117 -18.38 9.43 18.56
N TRP A 118 -17.35 8.61 18.76
CA TRP A 118 -16.18 8.51 17.89
C TRP A 118 -16.11 7.14 17.24
N VAL A 119 -15.98 7.12 15.92
CA VAL A 119 -15.64 5.91 15.17
C VAL A 119 -14.16 5.61 15.37
N HIS A 120 -13.86 4.43 15.87
CA HIS A 120 -12.53 3.84 15.93
C HIS A 120 -12.24 3.22 14.58
N THR A 121 -11.41 3.90 13.76
CA THR A 121 -11.22 3.53 12.36
C THR A 121 -10.36 2.28 12.17
N GLY A 122 -9.55 1.94 13.15
CA GLY A 122 -8.52 0.92 13.04
C GLY A 122 -7.37 1.31 12.12
N ASP A 123 -7.32 2.55 11.63
CA ASP A 123 -6.20 3.10 10.87
C ASP A 123 -5.33 3.96 11.80
N ILE A 124 -4.01 3.89 11.62
CA ILE A 124 -3.02 4.67 12.35
C ILE A 124 -2.58 5.84 11.49
N GLY A 125 -2.41 7.00 12.11
CA GLY A 125 -1.98 8.19 11.38
C GLY A 125 -1.56 9.35 12.26
N GLU A 126 -1.18 10.42 11.59
CA GLU A 126 -0.70 11.66 12.21
C GLU A 126 -1.14 12.87 11.39
N PHE A 127 -1.09 14.04 12.00
CA PHE A 127 -1.19 15.30 11.27
C PHE A 127 0.20 15.87 11.04
N ASP A 128 0.44 16.41 9.84
CA ASP A 128 1.62 17.22 9.59
C ASP A 128 1.46 18.64 10.12
N ASP A 129 2.52 19.45 10.02
CA ASP A 129 2.54 20.84 10.50
C ASP A 129 1.48 21.75 9.81
N ASP A 130 1.05 21.39 8.59
CA ASP A 130 0.00 22.09 7.83
C ASP A 130 -1.41 21.51 8.08
N GLN A 131 -1.57 20.62 9.05
CA GLN A 131 -2.83 19.93 9.39
C GLN A 131 -3.38 19.04 8.28
N TYR A 132 -2.49 18.46 7.47
CA TYR A 132 -2.85 17.39 6.55
C TYR A 132 -2.77 16.05 7.28
N LEU A 133 -3.80 15.23 7.08
CA LEU A 133 -3.83 13.87 7.64
C LEU A 133 -2.94 12.95 6.81
N LYS A 134 -2.11 12.18 7.49
CA LYS A 134 -1.28 11.13 6.90
C LYS A 134 -1.64 9.79 7.53
N ILE A 135 -1.97 8.81 6.69
CA ILE A 135 -2.17 7.43 7.12
C ILE A 135 -0.82 6.74 7.13
N THR A 136 -0.46 6.11 8.22
CA THR A 136 0.82 5.39 8.33
C THR A 136 0.65 3.89 8.24
N ASP A 137 -0.46 3.34 8.77
CA ASP A 137 -0.76 1.91 8.69
C ASP A 137 -2.21 1.57 9.14
N ARG A 138 -2.49 0.26 9.20
CA ARG A 138 -3.65 -0.30 9.89
C ARG A 138 -3.26 -0.95 11.21
N LYS A 139 -3.95 -0.61 12.28
CA LYS A 139 -3.69 -1.08 13.65
C LYS A 139 -3.57 -2.61 13.74
N LYS A 140 -4.45 -3.34 13.06
CA LYS A 140 -4.46 -4.82 13.03
C LYS A 140 -3.42 -5.45 12.12
N ASP A 141 -2.81 -4.65 11.23
CA ASP A 141 -1.84 -5.14 10.25
C ASP A 141 -0.40 -4.83 10.67
N ILE A 142 -0.20 -3.94 11.68
CA ILE A 142 1.11 -3.65 12.24
C ILE A 142 1.77 -4.94 12.74
N ILE A 143 3.02 -5.14 12.33
CA ILE A 143 3.88 -6.21 12.84
C ILE A 143 4.61 -5.68 14.06
N VAL A 144 4.46 -6.35 15.19
CA VAL A 144 5.25 -6.08 16.39
C VAL A 144 6.38 -7.10 16.45
N ASN A 145 7.62 -6.66 16.25
CA ASN A 145 8.77 -7.56 16.29
C ASN A 145 9.11 -8.02 17.72
N ALA A 146 10.07 -8.93 17.88
CA ALA A 146 10.48 -9.42 19.19
C ALA A 146 11.09 -8.33 20.09
N GLY A 147 11.56 -7.21 19.52
CA GLY A 147 12.06 -6.04 20.24
C GLY A 147 10.95 -5.08 20.70
N GLY A 148 9.70 -5.30 20.30
CA GLY A 148 8.57 -4.42 20.61
C GLY A 148 8.42 -3.24 19.63
N ASP A 149 9.19 -3.19 18.53
CA ASP A 149 9.04 -2.15 17.52
C ASP A 149 7.81 -2.42 16.65
N ASN A 150 7.07 -1.35 16.37
CA ASN A 150 5.96 -1.37 15.43
C ASN A 150 6.48 -1.16 14.01
N ILE A 151 6.20 -2.10 13.12
CA ILE A 151 6.64 -2.07 11.74
C ILE A 151 5.41 -2.06 10.82
N SER A 152 5.37 -1.11 9.90
CA SER A 152 4.36 -1.04 8.85
C SER A 152 4.67 -2.03 7.73
N PRO A 153 3.92 -3.15 7.60
CA PRO A 153 4.16 -4.08 6.51
C PRO A 153 3.83 -3.46 5.16
N SER A 154 2.76 -2.66 5.08
CA SER A 154 2.32 -2.02 3.84
C SER A 154 3.40 -1.15 3.23
N ARG A 155 4.15 -0.40 4.05
CA ARG A 155 5.26 0.45 3.61
C ARG A 155 6.40 -0.33 2.96
N VAL A 156 6.71 -1.52 3.49
CA VAL A 156 7.75 -2.38 2.93
C VAL A 156 7.26 -3.04 1.63
N GLU A 157 6.03 -3.54 1.65
CA GLU A 157 5.39 -4.17 0.48
C GLU A 157 5.25 -3.21 -0.70
N GLU A 158 4.87 -1.96 -0.45
CA GLU A 158 4.81 -0.93 -1.49
C GLU A 158 6.16 -0.74 -2.19
N LYS A 159 7.25 -0.74 -1.43
CA LYS A 159 8.61 -0.61 -2.00
C LYS A 159 9.05 -1.84 -2.78
N LEU A 160 8.65 -3.03 -2.35
CA LEU A 160 8.89 -4.26 -3.09
C LEU A 160 8.07 -4.32 -4.38
N ASN A 161 6.78 -3.98 -4.30
CA ASN A 161 5.84 -4.09 -5.43
C ASN A 161 6.04 -3.01 -6.51
N ILE A 162 6.96 -2.03 -6.32
CA ILE A 162 7.39 -1.11 -7.37
C ILE A 162 8.43 -1.76 -8.29
N GLU A 163 9.20 -2.71 -7.78
CA GLU A 163 10.22 -3.37 -8.58
C GLU A 163 9.54 -4.22 -9.64
N PRO A 164 9.91 -4.06 -10.93
CA PRO A 164 9.22 -4.73 -12.02
C PRO A 164 9.19 -6.26 -11.90
N GLU A 165 10.19 -6.84 -11.25
CA GLU A 165 10.35 -8.28 -11.07
C GLU A 165 9.37 -8.87 -10.03
N ILE A 166 8.68 -8.02 -9.27
CA ILE A 166 7.79 -8.42 -8.15
C ILE A 166 6.35 -8.01 -8.46
N ALA A 167 5.48 -8.98 -8.71
CA ALA A 167 4.06 -8.73 -8.91
C ALA A 167 3.33 -8.43 -7.60
N GLN A 168 3.61 -9.23 -6.56
CA GLN A 168 2.96 -9.08 -5.25
C GLN A 168 3.92 -9.49 -4.14
N SER A 169 3.74 -8.88 -2.96
CA SER A 169 4.47 -9.29 -1.76
C SER A 169 3.59 -9.22 -0.52
N MET A 170 3.95 -10.00 0.51
CA MET A 170 3.33 -9.95 1.84
C MET A 170 4.41 -10.16 2.91
N MET A 171 4.46 -9.21 3.86
CA MET A 171 5.40 -9.27 4.98
C MET A 171 4.89 -10.14 6.12
N TYR A 172 5.82 -10.82 6.79
CA TYR A 172 5.58 -11.59 8.01
C TYR A 172 6.73 -11.40 9.00
N GLY A 173 6.41 -11.31 10.32
CA GLY A 173 7.44 -11.10 11.33
C GLY A 173 6.91 -10.82 12.74
N ASP A 174 5.62 -11.06 13.03
CA ASP A 174 5.06 -10.91 14.39
C ASP A 174 5.86 -11.72 15.40
N PHE A 175 6.34 -11.03 16.44
CA PHE A 175 7.16 -11.60 17.53
C PHE A 175 8.46 -12.27 17.05
N LYS A 176 8.95 -11.91 15.86
CA LYS A 176 10.20 -12.43 15.29
C LYS A 176 11.31 -11.38 15.32
N ASN A 177 12.56 -11.86 15.26
CA ASN A 177 13.74 -10.98 15.31
C ASN A 177 13.98 -10.17 14.04
N TYR A 178 13.36 -10.57 12.93
CA TYR A 178 13.47 -9.89 11.62
C TYR A 178 12.25 -10.19 10.75
N LEU A 179 12.09 -9.40 9.69
CA LEU A 179 11.03 -9.59 8.73
C LEU A 179 11.41 -10.60 7.65
N VAL A 180 10.43 -11.39 7.26
CA VAL A 180 10.49 -12.23 6.05
C VAL A 180 9.33 -11.85 5.11
N ALA A 181 9.47 -12.16 3.83
CA ALA A 181 8.45 -11.87 2.83
C ALA A 181 8.00 -13.13 2.08
N ILE A 182 6.73 -13.18 1.71
CA ILE A 182 6.28 -13.95 0.55
C ILE A 182 6.40 -13.02 -0.64
N ILE A 183 6.98 -13.49 -1.73
CA ILE A 183 7.15 -12.75 -2.99
C ILE A 183 6.57 -13.59 -4.12
N VAL A 184 5.64 -12.99 -4.86
CA VAL A 184 5.15 -13.50 -6.14
C VAL A 184 5.92 -12.77 -7.23
N PRO A 185 6.77 -13.46 -8.02
CA PRO A 185 7.47 -12.82 -9.14
C PRO A 185 6.49 -12.38 -10.23
N ASP A 186 6.84 -11.31 -10.97
CA ASP A 186 6.13 -10.99 -12.21
C ASP A 186 6.33 -12.09 -13.23
N LYS A 187 5.23 -12.67 -13.69
CA LYS A 187 5.26 -13.85 -14.55
C LYS A 187 5.89 -13.57 -15.91
N ASP A 188 5.56 -12.45 -16.52
CA ASP A 188 6.04 -12.12 -17.86
C ASP A 188 7.54 -11.84 -17.85
N LEU A 189 8.01 -11.09 -16.88
CA LEU A 189 9.45 -10.83 -16.68
C LEU A 189 10.21 -12.08 -16.27
N ALA A 190 9.65 -12.92 -15.43
CA ALA A 190 10.27 -14.19 -15.06
C ALA A 190 10.45 -15.12 -16.26
N LEU A 191 9.45 -15.24 -17.14
CA LEU A 191 9.53 -16.04 -18.36
C LEU A 191 10.52 -15.44 -19.38
N GLN A 192 10.55 -14.11 -19.50
CA GLN A 192 11.54 -13.43 -20.32
C GLN A 192 12.96 -13.69 -19.80
N TRP A 193 13.17 -13.52 -18.48
CA TRP A 193 14.46 -13.80 -17.84
C TRP A 193 14.92 -15.25 -18.10
N ALA A 194 14.00 -16.22 -18.00
CA ALA A 194 14.30 -17.63 -18.28
C ALA A 194 14.82 -17.83 -19.70
N ASN A 195 14.17 -17.24 -20.70
CA ASN A 195 14.58 -17.32 -22.09
C ASN A 195 15.98 -16.72 -22.30
N ASP A 196 16.24 -15.54 -21.69
CA ASP A 196 17.51 -14.82 -21.81
C ASP A 196 18.68 -15.59 -21.16
N HIS A 197 18.38 -16.46 -20.18
CA HIS A 197 19.38 -17.25 -19.44
C HIS A 197 19.39 -18.75 -19.82
N GLY A 198 18.67 -19.13 -20.88
CA GLY A 198 18.62 -20.53 -21.33
C GLY A 198 17.98 -21.48 -20.31
N LYS A 199 17.09 -20.96 -19.47
CA LYS A 199 16.34 -21.74 -18.47
C LYS A 199 14.97 -22.13 -19.03
N LYS A 200 14.33 -23.11 -18.40
CA LYS A 200 12.95 -23.47 -18.75
C LYS A 200 11.99 -22.33 -18.38
N PRO A 201 11.18 -21.81 -19.33
CA PRO A 201 10.23 -20.74 -19.06
C PRO A 201 8.98 -21.25 -18.35
N ASP A 202 9.14 -21.61 -17.09
CA ASP A 202 8.12 -22.18 -16.21
C ASP A 202 8.34 -21.69 -14.78
N LEU A 203 7.39 -20.93 -14.25
CA LEU A 203 7.53 -20.24 -12.97
C LEU A 203 7.73 -21.22 -11.81
N ALA A 204 7.05 -22.39 -11.83
CA ALA A 204 7.21 -23.44 -10.81
C ALA A 204 8.65 -24.00 -10.73
N SER A 205 9.37 -23.98 -11.85
CA SER A 205 10.78 -24.35 -11.90
C SER A 205 11.68 -23.19 -11.49
N LEU A 206 11.35 -21.95 -11.93
CA LEU A 206 12.16 -20.77 -11.66
C LEU A 206 12.21 -20.40 -10.17
N ILE A 207 11.10 -20.53 -9.44
CA ILE A 207 11.09 -20.25 -7.99
C ILE A 207 12.01 -21.20 -7.18
N LYS A 208 12.53 -22.26 -7.81
CA LYS A 208 13.50 -23.21 -7.23
C LYS A 208 14.89 -23.08 -7.85
N ASP A 209 15.03 -22.28 -8.91
CA ASP A 209 16.31 -22.08 -9.60
C ASP A 209 17.19 -21.11 -8.80
N GLY A 210 18.43 -21.51 -8.53
CA GLY A 210 19.37 -20.73 -7.70
C GLY A 210 19.73 -19.37 -8.30
N ASP A 211 19.84 -19.27 -9.64
CA ASP A 211 20.20 -18.02 -10.31
C ASP A 211 19.00 -17.03 -10.29
N PHE A 212 17.78 -17.56 -10.48
CA PHE A 212 16.56 -16.76 -10.38
C PHE A 212 16.32 -16.26 -8.95
N ILE A 213 16.48 -17.15 -7.96
CA ILE A 213 16.39 -16.78 -6.52
C ILE A 213 17.42 -15.69 -6.20
N LYS A 214 18.65 -15.81 -6.75
CA LYS A 214 19.69 -14.78 -6.57
C LYS A 214 19.27 -13.44 -7.18
N MET A 215 18.70 -13.44 -8.37
CA MET A 215 18.19 -12.21 -9.01
C MET A 215 17.14 -11.52 -8.13
N ILE A 216 16.12 -12.24 -7.62
CA ILE A 216 15.12 -11.67 -6.71
C ILE A 216 15.76 -11.20 -5.38
N LYS A 217 16.79 -11.91 -4.90
CA LYS A 217 17.55 -11.48 -3.72
C LYS A 217 18.25 -10.14 -3.97
N ASP A 218 18.87 -9.95 -5.13
CA ASP A 218 19.55 -8.71 -5.48
C ASP A 218 18.54 -7.53 -5.56
N VAL A 219 17.33 -7.76 -6.11
CA VAL A 219 16.22 -6.81 -6.07
C VAL A 219 15.83 -6.48 -4.62
N THR A 220 15.66 -7.50 -3.78
CA THR A 220 15.31 -7.31 -2.36
C THR A 220 16.38 -6.51 -1.62
N VAL A 221 17.66 -6.74 -1.88
CA VAL A 221 18.79 -5.97 -1.31
C VAL A 221 18.72 -4.51 -1.74
N LYS A 222 18.43 -4.24 -3.03
CA LYS A 222 18.24 -2.87 -3.54
C LYS A 222 17.12 -2.14 -2.76
N VAL A 223 15.99 -2.80 -2.52
CA VAL A 223 14.88 -2.23 -1.73
C VAL A 223 15.30 -2.01 -0.28
N ASN A 224 15.98 -2.97 0.35
CA ASN A 224 16.46 -2.90 1.73
C ASN A 224 17.39 -1.71 1.98
N ASN A 225 18.15 -1.25 0.99
CA ASN A 225 19.03 -0.08 1.12
C ASN A 225 18.25 1.23 1.40
N ASN A 226 16.95 1.24 1.12
CA ASN A 226 16.04 2.37 1.35
C ASN A 226 15.10 2.16 2.55
N LEU A 227 15.38 1.16 3.39
CA LEU A 227 14.60 0.79 4.56
C LEU A 227 15.45 0.91 5.84
N SER A 228 14.79 1.19 6.96
CA SER A 228 15.44 1.10 8.27
C SER A 228 15.81 -0.35 8.60
N SER A 229 16.76 -0.55 9.51
CA SER A 229 17.27 -1.89 9.84
C SER A 229 16.19 -2.88 10.30
N ILE A 230 15.15 -2.39 10.99
CA ILE A 230 14.03 -3.20 11.48
C ILE A 230 13.02 -3.54 10.38
N GLU A 231 12.96 -2.75 9.30
CA GLU A 231 12.05 -2.94 8.16
C GLU A 231 12.65 -3.84 7.07
N GLN A 232 13.95 -4.17 7.16
CA GLN A 232 14.64 -4.95 6.12
C GLN A 232 14.13 -6.39 6.06
N VAL A 233 13.85 -6.85 4.85
CA VAL A 233 13.52 -8.24 4.54
C VAL A 233 14.81 -9.06 4.57
N ARG A 234 14.91 -10.00 5.51
CA ARG A 234 16.12 -10.83 5.69
C ARG A 234 16.09 -12.11 4.87
N LYS A 235 14.90 -12.69 4.73
CA LYS A 235 14.67 -13.89 3.93
C LYS A 235 13.31 -13.78 3.23
N PHE A 236 13.09 -14.56 2.20
CA PHE A 236 11.81 -14.60 1.51
C PHE A 236 11.48 -16.00 1.01
N LEU A 237 10.19 -16.23 0.80
CA LEU A 237 9.61 -17.39 0.13
C LEU A 237 9.12 -16.94 -1.24
N LEU A 238 9.61 -17.55 -2.31
CA LEU A 238 9.02 -17.39 -3.64
C LEU A 238 7.84 -18.34 -3.81
N VAL A 239 6.73 -17.79 -4.32
CA VAL A 239 5.53 -18.58 -4.65
C VAL A 239 5.10 -18.27 -6.08
N GLU A 240 4.56 -19.26 -6.78
CA GLU A 240 4.07 -19.10 -8.16
C GLU A 240 2.63 -18.60 -8.22
N GLU A 241 1.87 -18.85 -7.14
CA GLU A 241 0.46 -18.52 -7.10
C GLU A 241 0.25 -17.07 -6.70
N GLU A 242 -0.38 -16.32 -7.58
CA GLU A 242 -0.79 -14.94 -7.31
C GLU A 242 -1.90 -14.91 -6.25
N PHE A 243 -1.94 -13.80 -5.49
CA PHE A 243 -3.06 -13.53 -4.60
C PHE A 243 -4.19 -12.93 -5.44
N THR A 244 -5.34 -13.58 -5.44
CA THR A 244 -6.50 -13.19 -6.26
C THR A 244 -7.79 -13.20 -5.43
N ILE A 245 -8.86 -12.66 -6.03
CA ILE A 245 -10.20 -12.72 -5.44
C ILE A 245 -10.72 -14.16 -5.50
N GLU A 246 -10.43 -14.87 -6.60
CA GLU A 246 -10.90 -16.23 -6.87
C GLU A 246 -10.36 -17.24 -5.86
N ASN A 247 -9.09 -17.10 -5.44
CA ASN A 247 -8.50 -17.95 -4.42
C ASN A 247 -8.68 -17.43 -2.98
N ASP A 248 -9.54 -16.43 -2.81
CA ASP A 248 -9.88 -15.80 -1.52
C ASP A 248 -8.69 -15.17 -0.78
N MET A 249 -7.57 -14.89 -1.47
CA MET A 249 -6.40 -14.20 -0.89
C MET A 249 -6.45 -12.69 -1.06
N MET A 250 -7.38 -12.16 -1.88
CA MET A 250 -7.66 -10.73 -2.01
C MET A 250 -9.13 -10.40 -1.76
N THR A 251 -9.37 -9.15 -1.37
CA THR A 251 -10.71 -8.58 -1.32
C THR A 251 -11.13 -8.14 -2.73
N PRO A 252 -12.47 -7.90 -2.99
CA PRO A 252 -12.92 -7.30 -4.25
C PRO A 252 -12.28 -5.93 -4.55
N THR A 253 -11.76 -5.24 -3.53
CA THR A 253 -11.03 -3.98 -3.67
C THR A 253 -9.51 -4.17 -3.81
N MET A 254 -9.07 -5.38 -4.21
CA MET A 254 -7.67 -5.73 -4.48
C MET A 254 -6.72 -5.60 -3.27
N LYS A 255 -7.24 -5.74 -2.05
CA LYS A 255 -6.41 -5.77 -0.82
C LYS A 255 -6.09 -7.20 -0.42
N VAL A 256 -4.83 -7.47 -0.08
CA VAL A 256 -4.38 -8.79 0.38
C VAL A 256 -5.02 -9.14 1.73
N LYS A 257 -5.66 -10.31 1.79
CA LYS A 257 -6.18 -10.88 3.03
C LYS A 257 -5.05 -11.60 3.77
N ARG A 258 -4.24 -10.85 4.51
CA ARG A 258 -3.03 -11.33 5.19
C ARG A 258 -3.25 -12.63 5.96
N PHE A 259 -4.36 -12.74 6.69
CA PHE A 259 -4.68 -13.94 7.47
C PHE A 259 -4.87 -15.21 6.60
N LYS A 260 -5.39 -15.05 5.37
CA LYS A 260 -5.56 -16.18 4.42
C LYS A 260 -4.21 -16.61 3.86
N VAL A 261 -3.42 -15.64 3.39
CA VAL A 261 -2.07 -15.91 2.86
C VAL A 261 -1.19 -16.53 3.96
N LYS A 262 -1.17 -15.92 5.16
CA LYS A 262 -0.45 -16.46 6.32
C LYS A 262 -0.87 -17.90 6.62
N LYS A 263 -2.18 -18.18 6.70
CA LYS A 263 -2.68 -19.53 6.98
C LYS A 263 -2.20 -20.57 5.96
N LYS A 264 -2.13 -20.18 4.68
CA LYS A 264 -1.69 -21.08 3.60
C LYS A 264 -0.20 -21.39 3.66
N TYR A 265 0.63 -20.40 3.98
CA TYR A 265 2.09 -20.50 3.89
C TYR A 265 2.80 -20.51 5.24
N ILE A 266 2.07 -20.72 6.36
CA ILE A 266 2.63 -20.56 7.71
C ILE A 266 3.84 -21.47 7.96
N ASP A 267 3.78 -22.73 7.56
CA ASP A 267 4.86 -23.70 7.78
C ASP A 267 6.13 -23.30 7.01
N GLN A 268 5.99 -22.81 5.77
CA GLN A 268 7.12 -22.33 4.98
C GLN A 268 7.69 -21.02 5.56
N LEU A 269 6.84 -20.13 6.05
CA LEU A 269 7.27 -18.89 6.69
C LEU A 269 8.03 -19.14 7.99
N GLU A 270 7.53 -20.05 8.83
CA GLU A 270 8.22 -20.44 10.08
C GLU A 270 9.58 -21.08 9.81
N ASN A 271 9.73 -21.84 8.73
CA ASN A 271 11.00 -22.45 8.33
C ASN A 271 12.05 -21.42 7.83
N LEU A 272 11.68 -20.15 7.65
CA LEU A 272 12.62 -19.09 7.30
C LEU A 272 13.38 -18.54 8.52
N TYR A 273 12.95 -18.81 9.73
CA TYR A 273 13.60 -18.37 10.96
C TYR A 273 14.57 -19.39 11.49
#